data_b2f9e4984628cb97a3c42df1358c36f9
#
_entry.id   b2f9e4984628cb97a3c42df1358c36f9
#
_cell.length_a   1.000
_cell.length_b   1.000
_cell.length_c   1.000
_cell.angle_alpha   90.00
_cell.angle_beta   90.00
_cell.angle_gamma   90.00
#
_symmetry.space_group_name_H-M   'P 1'
#
loop_
_entity.id
_entity.type
_entity.pdbx_description
1 polymer ?
#
loop_
_entity_poly.entity_id
_entity_poly.type
_entity_poly.pdbx_seq_one_letter_code
_entity_poly.pdbx_strand_id
1 'polypeptide(L)'
;MLPTDRADLLVRVEALLQQCRGPQAAIRMVDLFALATGDVVIPGKRYDQTRIVRSLVDQLRRQGCPIAHGANGYFWADDPADLEPTIRWFHLRALASLRQERALRRVPFAAVLEQYRLDLEAQPDDPLPP
;
A
#
# COMPACT_ATOMS: atom_id res chain seq x y z
N MET A 1 -1.06 -17.93 20.33
CA MET A 1 -1.46 -18.38 18.98
C MET A 1 -1.39 -17.19 18.02
N LEU A 2 -0.75 -17.38 16.90
CA LEU A 2 -0.68 -16.31 15.88
C LEU A 2 -1.98 -16.28 15.10
N PRO A 3 -2.42 -15.06 14.68
CA PRO A 3 -3.68 -14.93 13.94
C PRO A 3 -3.58 -15.54 12.54
N THR A 4 -4.62 -16.29 12.17
CA THR A 4 -4.79 -16.86 10.83
C THR A 4 -5.93 -16.18 10.07
N ASP A 5 -6.83 -15.55 10.81
CA ASP A 5 -7.95 -14.77 10.28
C ASP A 5 -7.46 -13.42 9.77
N ARG A 6 -7.99 -12.97 8.63
CA ARG A 6 -7.62 -11.70 8.02
C ARG A 6 -7.86 -10.52 8.97
N ALA A 7 -8.97 -10.50 9.69
CA ALA A 7 -9.29 -9.41 10.61
C ALA A 7 -8.28 -9.32 11.75
N ASP A 8 -7.92 -10.45 12.35
CA ASP A 8 -6.93 -10.50 13.40
C ASP A 8 -5.54 -10.13 12.90
N LEU A 9 -5.21 -10.58 11.68
CA LEU A 9 -3.95 -10.26 11.04
C LEU A 9 -3.84 -8.76 10.75
N LEU A 10 -4.93 -8.13 10.33
CA LEU A 10 -4.98 -6.68 10.10
C LEU A 10 -4.64 -5.90 11.37
N VAL A 11 -5.26 -6.27 12.49
CA VAL A 11 -5.00 -5.64 13.80
C VAL A 11 -3.54 -5.80 14.18
N ARG A 12 -2.99 -6.99 13.98
CA ARG A 12 -1.60 -7.27 14.32
C ARG A 12 -0.60 -6.51 13.45
N VAL A 13 -0.85 -6.43 12.15
CA VAL A 13 -0.01 -5.67 11.21
C VAL A 13 -0.03 -4.18 11.57
N GLU A 14 -1.20 -3.63 11.86
CA GLU A 14 -1.32 -2.24 12.30
C GLU A 14 -0.51 -1.99 13.58
N ALA A 15 -0.66 -2.84 14.58
CA ALA A 15 0.05 -2.71 15.85
C ALA A 15 1.58 -2.77 15.65
N LEU A 16 2.05 -3.67 14.79
CA LEU A 16 3.47 -3.79 14.48
C LEU A 16 4.00 -2.53 13.78
N LEU A 17 3.26 -2.01 12.82
CA LEU A 17 3.66 -0.80 12.09
C LEU A 17 3.64 0.44 12.99
N GLN A 18 2.70 0.50 13.93
CA GLN A 18 2.66 1.60 14.89
C GLN A 18 3.89 1.67 15.80
N GLN A 19 4.63 0.58 15.92
CA GLN A 19 5.90 0.55 16.64
C GLN A 19 7.08 0.99 15.78
N CYS A 20 6.90 1.07 14.47
CA CYS A 20 7.95 1.43 13.51
C CYS A 20 7.77 2.90 13.11
N ARG A 21 8.09 3.83 14.03
CA ARG A 21 7.91 5.26 13.84
C ARG A 21 9.10 5.88 13.12
N GLY A 22 8.82 6.50 11.98
CA GLY A 22 9.81 7.21 11.18
C GLY A 22 10.65 6.29 10.29
N PRO A 23 11.37 6.90 9.30
CA PRO A 23 12.10 6.12 8.30
C PRO A 23 13.24 5.29 8.85
N GLN A 24 13.81 5.68 9.99
CA GLN A 24 14.92 4.96 10.61
C GLN A 24 14.46 3.72 11.39
N ALA A 25 13.19 3.65 11.72
CA ALA A 25 12.58 2.50 12.38
C ALA A 25 11.82 1.61 11.40
N ALA A 26 12.03 1.78 10.10
CA ALA A 26 11.32 1.02 9.07
C ALA A 26 11.56 -0.47 9.19
N ILE A 27 10.53 -1.25 8.86
CA ILE A 27 10.58 -2.71 8.86
C ILE A 27 10.42 -3.24 7.44
N ARG A 28 11.26 -4.19 7.06
CA ARG A 28 11.18 -4.83 5.75
C ARG A 28 9.96 -5.73 5.68
N MET A 29 9.39 -5.89 4.48
CA MET A 29 8.20 -6.73 4.31
C MET A 29 8.40 -8.16 4.79
N VAL A 30 9.57 -8.75 4.54
CA VAL A 30 9.86 -10.13 4.99
C VAL A 30 9.83 -10.26 6.51
N ASP A 31 10.30 -9.24 7.21
CA ASP A 31 10.32 -9.22 8.68
C ASP A 31 8.92 -8.94 9.23
N LEU A 32 8.19 -8.02 8.62
CA LEU A 32 6.80 -7.75 8.99
C LEU A 32 5.94 -8.99 8.79
N PHE A 33 6.10 -9.69 7.68
CA PHE A 33 5.42 -10.95 7.41
C PHE A 33 5.72 -12.00 8.49
N ALA A 34 7.00 -12.18 8.82
CA ALA A 34 7.41 -13.15 9.83
C ALA A 34 6.81 -12.84 11.21
N LEU A 35 6.85 -11.56 11.62
CA LEU A 35 6.31 -11.14 12.91
C LEU A 35 4.78 -11.23 12.96
N ALA A 36 4.11 -10.93 11.85
CA ALA A 36 2.66 -10.94 11.80
C ALA A 36 2.08 -12.35 11.72
N THR A 37 2.69 -13.22 10.91
CA THR A 37 2.15 -14.56 10.61
C THR A 37 2.83 -15.68 11.38
N GLY A 38 4.05 -15.47 11.85
CA GLY A 38 4.87 -16.52 12.45
C GLY A 38 5.57 -17.42 11.44
N ASP A 39 5.34 -17.17 10.15
CA ASP A 39 5.98 -17.93 9.07
C ASP A 39 7.18 -17.17 8.52
N VAL A 40 8.02 -17.87 7.76
CA VAL A 40 9.13 -17.27 7.05
C VAL A 40 8.91 -17.34 5.54
N VAL A 41 9.49 -16.40 4.82
CA VAL A 41 9.46 -16.43 3.36
C VAL A 41 10.40 -17.55 2.89
N ILE A 42 9.86 -18.46 2.07
CA ILE A 42 10.60 -19.60 1.55
C ILE A 42 11.09 -19.24 0.13
N PRO A 43 12.42 -19.25 -0.11
CA PRO A 43 12.95 -19.00 -1.44
C PRO A 43 12.44 -20.02 -2.47
N GLY A 44 12.25 -19.57 -3.70
CA GLY A 44 11.86 -20.44 -4.81
C GLY A 44 10.37 -20.78 -4.91
N LYS A 45 9.54 -20.25 -4.05
CA LYS A 45 8.08 -20.40 -4.20
C LYS A 45 7.57 -19.62 -5.41
N ARG A 46 6.58 -20.18 -6.11
CA ARG A 46 6.00 -19.58 -7.32
C ARG A 46 5.11 -18.38 -7.04
N TYR A 47 4.66 -18.22 -5.79
CA TYR A 47 3.79 -17.12 -5.39
C TYR A 47 4.48 -16.28 -4.32
N ASP A 48 4.09 -15.02 -4.26
CA ASP A 48 4.57 -14.10 -3.24
C ASP A 48 3.81 -14.38 -1.94
N GLN A 49 4.52 -14.98 -0.96
CA GLN A 49 3.95 -15.28 0.35
C GLN A 49 3.56 -14.01 1.12
N THR A 50 4.22 -12.89 0.83
CA THR A 50 3.96 -11.62 1.53
C THR A 50 2.73 -10.89 1.00
N ARG A 51 2.09 -11.40 -0.05
CA ARG A 51 0.96 -10.74 -0.71
C ARG A 51 -0.17 -10.40 0.25
N ILE A 52 -0.49 -11.29 1.19
CA ILE A 52 -1.53 -11.06 2.17
C ILE A 52 -1.21 -9.82 3.03
N VAL A 53 0.04 -9.70 3.48
CA VAL A 53 0.45 -8.56 4.32
C VAL A 53 0.48 -7.28 3.49
N ARG A 54 0.92 -7.32 2.23
CA ARG A 54 0.86 -6.16 1.32
C ARG A 54 -0.58 -5.68 1.14
N SER A 55 -1.51 -6.61 0.97
CA SER A 55 -2.94 -6.31 0.86
C SER A 55 -3.48 -5.63 2.13
N LEU A 56 -3.02 -6.08 3.30
CA LEU A 56 -3.41 -5.48 4.57
C LEU A 56 -2.84 -4.07 4.75
N VAL A 57 -1.60 -3.84 4.32
CA VAL A 57 -1.00 -2.51 4.31
C VAL A 57 -1.80 -1.57 3.42
N ASP A 58 -2.20 -2.02 2.24
CA ASP A 58 -3.04 -1.23 1.33
C ASP A 58 -4.37 -0.88 1.98
N GLN A 59 -4.99 -1.84 2.66
CA GLN A 59 -6.24 -1.61 3.38
C GLN A 59 -6.08 -0.58 4.50
N LEU A 60 -5.01 -0.67 5.29
CA LEU A 60 -4.72 0.30 6.35
C LEU A 60 -4.51 1.70 5.79
N ARG A 61 -3.80 1.83 4.66
CA ARG A 61 -3.62 3.12 3.99
C ARG A 61 -4.96 3.72 3.56
N ARG A 62 -5.86 2.92 2.99
CA ARG A 62 -7.19 3.38 2.60
C ARG A 62 -8.04 3.79 3.80
N GLN A 63 -7.77 3.22 4.97
CA GLN A 63 -8.41 3.60 6.22
C GLN A 63 -7.80 4.85 6.86
N GLY A 64 -6.76 5.42 6.25
CA GLY A 64 -6.14 6.66 6.70
C GLY A 64 -4.88 6.48 7.52
N CYS A 65 -4.36 5.25 7.66
CA CYS A 65 -3.12 5.03 8.39
C CYS A 65 -1.93 5.57 7.59
N PRO A 66 -1.07 6.42 8.19
CA PRO A 66 0.03 7.06 7.48
C PRO A 66 1.22 6.12 7.34
N ILE A 67 1.07 5.07 6.54
CA ILE A 67 2.10 4.07 6.31
C ILE A 67 2.90 4.46 5.07
N ALA A 68 4.15 4.84 5.29
CA ALA A 68 5.10 5.16 4.25
C ALA A 68 5.97 3.94 3.92
N HIS A 69 6.66 3.99 2.79
CA HIS A 69 7.68 3.01 2.46
C HIS A 69 8.90 3.69 1.84
N GLY A 70 10.03 3.07 1.99
CA GLY A 70 11.30 3.58 1.47
C GLY A 70 12.32 2.47 1.32
N ALA A 71 13.60 2.86 1.21
CA ALA A 71 14.70 1.91 1.01
C ALA A 71 14.81 0.86 2.12
N ASN A 72 14.43 1.22 3.35
CA ASN A 72 14.54 0.36 4.52
C ASN A 72 13.23 -0.37 4.88
N GLY A 73 12.18 -0.21 4.08
CA GLY A 73 10.91 -0.88 4.30
C GLY A 73 9.77 0.06 4.65
N TYR A 74 8.83 -0.45 5.43
CA TYR A 74 7.60 0.26 5.81
C TYR A 74 7.75 0.90 7.18
N PHE A 75 7.12 2.05 7.37
CA PHE A 75 7.12 2.72 8.67
C PHE A 75 5.87 3.57 8.83
N TRP A 76 5.54 3.86 10.08
CA TRP A 76 4.45 4.78 10.42
C TRP A 76 5.03 6.20 10.42
N ALA A 77 4.48 7.06 9.60
CA ALA A 77 4.99 8.43 9.48
C ALA A 77 4.33 9.34 10.52
N ASP A 78 5.12 9.82 11.48
CA ASP A 78 4.68 10.81 12.44
C ASP A 78 4.74 12.22 11.84
N ASP A 79 5.72 12.47 10.98
CA ASP A 79 5.88 13.73 10.28
C ASP A 79 5.24 13.61 8.88
N PRO A 80 4.29 14.49 8.52
CA PRO A 80 3.71 14.48 7.17
C PRO A 80 4.74 14.58 6.06
N ALA A 81 5.87 15.23 6.29
CA ALA A 81 6.95 15.31 5.30
C ALA A 81 7.51 13.94 4.93
N ASP A 82 7.48 12.97 5.85
CA ASP A 82 7.95 11.61 5.61
C ASP A 82 7.00 10.80 4.72
N LEU A 83 5.75 11.25 4.55
CA LEU A 83 4.79 10.64 3.63
C LEU A 83 4.98 11.09 2.18
N GLU A 84 5.54 12.26 1.96
CA GLU A 84 5.62 12.86 0.63
C GLU A 84 6.31 11.96 -0.41
N PRO A 85 7.44 11.31 -0.13
CA PRO A 85 8.05 10.41 -1.10
C PRO A 85 7.13 9.23 -1.49
N THR A 86 6.37 8.70 -0.54
CA THR A 86 5.42 7.61 -0.79
C THR A 86 4.24 8.09 -1.64
N ILE A 87 3.68 9.25 -1.30
CA ILE A 87 2.59 9.87 -2.08
C ILE A 87 3.05 10.11 -3.51
N ARG A 88 4.24 10.68 -3.69
CA ARG A 88 4.82 10.92 -5.02
C ARG A 88 5.02 9.62 -5.80
N TRP A 89 5.45 8.56 -5.13
CA TRP A 89 5.63 7.25 -5.76
C TRP A 89 4.31 6.74 -6.34
N PHE A 90 3.21 6.81 -5.57
CA PHE A 90 1.88 6.44 -6.07
C PHE A 90 1.43 7.32 -7.22
N HIS A 91 1.64 8.62 -7.10
CA HIS A 91 1.30 9.58 -8.15
C HIS A 91 2.01 9.27 -9.48
N LEU A 92 3.32 9.01 -9.42
CA LEU A 92 4.09 8.70 -10.62
C LEU A 92 3.68 7.36 -11.24
N ARG A 93 3.32 6.38 -10.43
CA ARG A 93 2.81 5.09 -10.93
C ARG A 93 1.46 5.26 -11.62
N ALA A 94 0.59 6.08 -11.05
CA ALA A 94 -0.71 6.38 -11.67
C ALA A 94 -0.51 7.06 -13.03
N LEU A 95 0.39 8.04 -13.09
CA LEU A 95 0.71 8.72 -14.35
C LEU A 95 1.28 7.75 -15.40
N ALA A 96 2.16 6.84 -15.00
CA ALA A 96 2.72 5.84 -15.90
C ALA A 96 1.63 4.94 -16.47
N SER A 97 0.69 4.50 -15.62
CA SER A 97 -0.44 3.67 -16.05
C SER A 97 -1.36 4.43 -17.01
N LEU A 98 -1.65 5.69 -16.71
CA LEU A 98 -2.46 6.54 -17.59
C LEU A 98 -1.82 6.74 -18.97
N ARG A 99 -0.49 6.91 -19.02
CA ARG A 99 0.25 7.04 -20.28
C ARG A 99 0.17 5.77 -21.11
N GLN A 100 0.25 4.61 -20.49
CA GLN A 100 0.09 3.32 -21.17
C GLN A 100 -1.32 3.18 -21.74
N GLU A 101 -2.34 3.47 -20.94
CA GLU A 101 -3.72 3.38 -21.37
C GLU A 101 -3.99 4.32 -22.54
N ARG A 102 -3.53 5.58 -22.44
CA ARG A 102 -3.66 6.54 -23.53
C ARG A 102 -3.04 6.04 -24.83
N ALA A 103 -1.82 5.49 -24.74
CA ALA A 103 -1.11 4.99 -25.91
C ALA A 103 -1.85 3.82 -26.56
N LEU A 104 -2.37 2.90 -25.76
CA LEU A 104 -3.12 1.74 -26.24
C LEU A 104 -4.47 2.13 -26.84
N ARG A 105 -5.16 3.09 -26.26
CA ARG A 105 -6.44 3.60 -26.77
C ARG A 105 -6.28 4.55 -27.95
N ARG A 106 -5.09 5.12 -28.14
CA ARG A 106 -4.78 6.13 -29.16
C ARG A 106 -5.71 7.34 -29.07
N VAL A 107 -5.94 7.83 -27.85
CA VAL A 107 -6.81 8.99 -27.59
C VAL A 107 -6.03 10.06 -26.80
N PRO A 108 -6.51 11.32 -26.79
CA PRO A 108 -5.89 12.35 -25.96
C PRO A 108 -6.06 12.05 -24.47
N PHE A 109 -5.16 12.58 -23.63
CA PHE A 109 -5.27 12.46 -22.19
C PHE A 109 -6.61 12.94 -21.64
N ALA A 110 -7.15 14.02 -22.20
CA ALA A 110 -8.44 14.55 -21.77
C ALA A 110 -9.56 13.50 -21.82
N ALA A 111 -9.57 12.65 -22.85
CA ALA A 111 -10.56 11.58 -22.98
C ALA A 111 -10.35 10.48 -21.93
N VAL A 112 -9.10 10.13 -21.66
CA VAL A 112 -8.77 9.13 -20.63
C VAL A 112 -9.18 9.65 -19.25
N LEU A 113 -8.82 10.88 -18.91
CA LEU A 113 -9.14 11.49 -17.62
C LEU A 113 -10.64 11.64 -17.41
N GLU A 114 -11.40 11.99 -18.46
CA GLU A 114 -12.85 12.06 -18.38
C GLU A 114 -13.46 10.71 -18.06
N GLN A 115 -12.96 9.63 -18.66
CA GLN A 115 -13.45 8.29 -18.36
C GLN A 115 -13.14 7.90 -16.90
N TYR A 116 -11.94 8.23 -16.40
CA TYR A 116 -11.59 8.00 -15.00
C TYR A 116 -12.51 8.76 -14.07
N ARG A 117 -12.83 10.01 -14.38
CA ARG A 117 -13.76 10.81 -13.60
C ARG A 117 -15.13 10.13 -13.51
N LEU A 118 -15.65 9.68 -14.64
CA LEU A 118 -16.95 9.00 -14.70
C LEU A 118 -16.94 7.69 -13.92
N ASP A 119 -15.89 6.90 -14.04
CA ASP A 119 -15.76 5.61 -13.36
C ASP A 119 -15.66 5.79 -11.84
N LEU A 120 -14.91 6.79 -11.40
CA LEU A 120 -14.78 7.10 -9.97
C LEU A 120 -16.09 7.60 -9.37
N GLU A 121 -16.88 8.37 -10.12
CA GLU A 121 -18.20 8.81 -9.68
C GLU A 121 -19.21 7.65 -9.62
N ALA A 122 -19.10 6.70 -10.54
CA ALA A 122 -19.98 5.54 -10.60
C ALA A 122 -19.64 4.46 -9.56
N GLN A 123 -18.36 4.38 -9.15
CA GLN A 123 -17.85 3.41 -8.20
C GLN A 123 -17.08 4.14 -7.09
N PRO A 124 -17.80 4.80 -6.18
CA PRO A 124 -17.15 5.54 -5.11
C PRO A 124 -16.30 4.62 -4.24
N ASP A 125 -15.07 5.05 -3.96
CA ASP A 125 -14.14 4.36 -3.09
C ASP A 125 -14.55 4.46 -1.62
N ASP A 126 -13.71 3.86 -0.76
CA ASP A 126 -13.83 4.02 0.67
C ASP A 126 -13.87 5.50 1.05
N PRO A 127 -14.67 5.88 2.05
CA PRO A 127 -14.73 7.28 2.46
C PRO A 127 -13.36 7.76 2.93
N LEU A 128 -13.02 9.01 2.60
CA LEU A 128 -11.80 9.63 3.08
C LEU A 128 -11.85 9.72 4.60
N PRO A 129 -10.71 9.52 5.28
CA PRO A 129 -10.64 9.71 6.73
C PRO A 129 -10.90 11.17 7.09
N PRO A 130 -11.49 11.42 8.25
CA PRO A 130 -11.73 12.79 8.71
C PRO A 130 -10.46 13.57 8.97
#